data_2b196f29be3d2e986f8bdb9873c9d6e7
#
_entry.id   2b196f29be3d2e986f8bdb9873c9d6e7
#
_cell.length_a   1.000
_cell.length_b   1.000
_cell.length_c   1.000
_cell.angle_alpha   90.00
_cell.angle_beta   90.00
_cell.angle_gamma   90.00
#
_symmetry.space_group_name_H-M   'P 1'
#
loop_
_entity.id
_entity.type
_entity.pdbx_description
1 polymer ?
#
loop_
_entity_poly.entity_id
_entity_poly.type
_entity_poly.pdbx_seq_one_letter_code
_entity_poly.pdbx_strand_id
1 'polypeptide(L)'
;MFWVAPSASYTIEGRSYDASDNNDGLSPERAFRTIDYAIGKCTASVGDVIVLIPGSHSSTTTITVDVAGITITGMPGGPRHMADRMAAGGSRMRTSVTTSTASTDVFTVTAADVEIAYMHLVPVAGAAAISASNTADRLYVHDCTFNMTTATNTATFGISFPLGTGTTTANDDSVIRNCYWYVSDNQGPAIRAAGTMIGCSIESSTFYLGGTTAWDDVIEITLAGSMGNHIRDCDFITQGSGTVMTDCIDVTGATTDGGTQAYRCYFPAGSDGFEATATADIYCAECYLASTTSGAITGSA
;
A
#
# COMPACT_ATOMS: atom_id res chain seq x y z
N MET A 1 -7.87 17.34 15.43
CA MET A 1 -7.86 17.29 13.96
C MET A 1 -7.00 18.42 13.42
N PHE A 2 -6.07 18.13 12.51
CA PHE A 2 -5.15 19.10 11.91
C PHE A 2 -5.27 19.09 10.38
N TRP A 3 -5.00 20.22 9.75
CA TRP A 3 -5.01 20.40 8.30
C TRP A 3 -3.61 20.63 7.78
N VAL A 4 -3.27 20.01 6.64
CA VAL A 4 -1.98 20.17 5.96
C VAL A 4 -2.22 20.56 4.51
N ALA A 5 -1.54 21.59 4.04
CA ALA A 5 -1.65 22.07 2.67
C ALA A 5 -0.57 21.45 1.76
N PRO A 6 -0.86 21.30 0.44
CA PRO A 6 0.07 20.68 -0.50
C PRO A 6 1.27 21.55 -0.86
N SER A 7 1.20 22.86 -0.58
CA SER A 7 2.24 23.83 -0.92
C SER A 7 2.24 25.00 0.03
N ALA A 8 3.28 25.82 -0.03
CA ALA A 8 3.39 27.03 0.79
C ALA A 8 2.24 28.03 0.55
N SER A 9 1.71 28.07 -0.67
CA SER A 9 0.51 28.82 -1.02
C SER A 9 -0.48 27.90 -1.71
N TYR A 10 -1.74 27.96 -1.33
CA TYR A 10 -2.82 27.09 -1.82
C TYR A 10 -4.12 27.88 -1.91
N THR A 11 -5.10 27.33 -2.62
CA THR A 11 -6.37 28.01 -2.87
C THR A 11 -7.53 27.14 -2.39
N ILE A 12 -8.44 27.74 -1.64
CA ILE A 12 -9.72 27.14 -1.25
C ILE A 12 -10.84 28.07 -1.73
N GLU A 13 -11.79 27.57 -2.47
CA GLU A 13 -12.95 28.33 -2.98
C GLU A 13 -12.57 29.66 -3.66
N GLY A 14 -11.46 29.67 -4.39
CA GLY A 14 -10.97 30.84 -5.11
C GLY A 14 -10.22 31.86 -4.25
N ARG A 15 -10.00 31.61 -2.97
CA ARG A 15 -9.17 32.42 -2.08
C ARG A 15 -7.82 31.79 -1.84
N SER A 16 -6.76 32.59 -1.89
CA SER A 16 -5.40 32.15 -1.61
C SER A 16 -5.06 32.24 -0.13
N TYR A 17 -4.36 31.22 0.38
CA TYR A 17 -3.91 31.11 1.75
C TYR A 17 -2.44 30.67 1.77
N ASP A 18 -1.72 31.00 2.84
CA ASP A 18 -0.35 30.58 3.06
C ASP A 18 -0.27 29.49 4.13
N ALA A 19 0.30 28.36 3.76
CA ALA A 19 0.61 27.29 4.69
C ALA A 19 1.90 27.58 5.44
N SER A 20 1.89 27.33 6.72
CA SER A 20 3.06 27.51 7.57
C SER A 20 2.98 26.59 8.79
N ASP A 21 4.12 26.02 9.18
CA ASP A 21 4.23 25.26 10.42
C ASP A 21 4.15 26.17 11.67
N ASN A 22 4.04 27.49 11.48
CA ASN A 22 3.69 28.45 12.52
C ASN A 22 2.17 28.67 12.67
N ASN A 23 1.36 28.15 11.76
CA ASN A 23 -0.10 28.13 11.90
C ASN A 23 -0.52 27.17 13.02
N ASP A 24 -1.79 27.18 13.38
CA ASP A 24 -2.34 26.26 14.39
C ASP A 24 -2.85 24.94 13.79
N GLY A 25 -3.01 24.86 12.47
CA GLY A 25 -3.50 23.69 11.74
C GLY A 25 -4.96 23.37 12.02
N LEU A 26 -5.72 24.18 12.75
CA LEU A 26 -7.06 23.83 13.20
C LEU A 26 -8.16 24.15 12.18
N SER A 27 -7.83 24.83 11.12
CA SER A 27 -8.74 25.07 9.99
C SER A 27 -8.01 24.94 8.65
N PRO A 28 -8.74 24.71 7.55
CA PRO A 28 -8.15 24.65 6.22
C PRO A 28 -7.41 25.92 5.82
N GLU A 29 -7.84 27.11 6.30
CA GLU A 29 -7.23 28.40 6.00
C GLU A 29 -5.93 28.66 6.77
N ARG A 30 -5.71 27.91 7.83
CA ARG A 30 -4.54 27.99 8.70
C ARG A 30 -3.79 26.67 8.76
N ALA A 31 -3.72 25.98 7.63
CA ALA A 31 -3.10 24.67 7.53
C ALA A 31 -1.59 24.73 7.82
N PHE A 32 -1.09 23.62 8.34
CA PHE A 32 0.35 23.36 8.40
C PHE A 32 0.92 23.18 7.00
N ARG A 33 2.22 23.37 6.87
CA ARG A 33 2.92 23.18 5.63
C ARG A 33 3.39 21.74 5.41
N THR A 34 3.74 21.04 6.49
CA THR A 34 4.32 19.70 6.40
C THR A 34 3.51 18.67 7.18
N ILE A 35 3.48 17.44 6.64
CA ILE A 35 2.81 16.33 7.30
C ILE A 35 3.56 15.95 8.58
N ASP A 36 4.90 15.91 8.55
CA ASP A 36 5.72 15.61 9.72
C ASP A 36 5.44 16.57 10.89
N TYR A 37 5.29 17.87 10.60
CA TYR A 37 4.96 18.83 11.64
C TYR A 37 3.58 18.57 12.25
N ALA A 38 2.60 18.20 11.42
CA ALA A 38 1.26 17.85 11.90
C ALA A 38 1.29 16.58 12.77
N ILE A 39 2.08 15.57 12.39
CA ILE A 39 2.27 14.36 13.20
C ILE A 39 2.84 14.73 14.57
N GLY A 40 3.86 15.59 14.63
CA GLY A 40 4.45 16.06 15.87
C GLY A 40 3.51 16.89 16.77
N LYS A 41 2.31 17.26 16.28
CA LYS A 41 1.26 17.92 17.09
C LYS A 41 0.21 16.94 17.60
N CYS A 42 0.19 15.74 17.10
CA CYS A 42 -0.75 14.71 17.54
C CYS A 42 -0.37 14.16 18.91
N THR A 43 -1.37 13.72 19.63
CA THR A 43 -1.21 13.03 20.91
C THR A 43 -1.53 11.56 20.71
N ALA A 44 -0.65 10.69 21.20
CA ALA A 44 -0.82 9.26 21.02
C ALA A 44 -2.13 8.75 21.63
N SER A 45 -2.81 7.87 20.90
CA SER A 45 -4.00 7.13 21.31
C SER A 45 -5.22 7.98 21.69
N VAL A 46 -5.30 9.22 21.19
CA VAL A 46 -6.51 10.05 21.39
C VAL A 46 -7.37 10.17 20.12
N GLY A 47 -6.94 9.55 19.02
CA GLY A 47 -7.69 9.56 17.76
C GLY A 47 -7.53 10.87 16.97
N ASP A 48 -6.35 11.47 17.02
CA ASP A 48 -6.07 12.66 16.22
C ASP A 48 -6.10 12.35 14.72
N VAL A 49 -6.67 13.29 13.95
CA VAL A 49 -6.84 13.17 12.50
C VAL A 49 -6.06 14.28 11.80
N ILE A 50 -5.24 13.91 10.84
CA ILE A 50 -4.54 14.81 9.92
C ILE A 50 -5.23 14.74 8.57
N VAL A 51 -5.79 15.86 8.12
CA VAL A 51 -6.48 15.97 6.83
C VAL A 51 -5.58 16.69 5.83
N LEU A 52 -5.27 16.00 4.75
CA LEU A 52 -4.48 16.57 3.66
C LEU A 52 -5.40 17.29 2.68
N ILE A 53 -5.19 18.59 2.52
CA ILE A 53 -5.90 19.40 1.52
C ILE A 53 -5.56 18.88 0.12
N PRO A 54 -6.53 18.83 -0.82
CA PRO A 54 -6.28 18.38 -2.18
C PRO A 54 -5.09 19.04 -2.86
N GLY A 55 -4.24 18.23 -3.50
CA GLY A 55 -3.04 18.68 -4.19
C GLY A 55 -1.89 17.68 -4.05
N SER A 56 -0.72 18.07 -4.50
CA SER A 56 0.49 17.24 -4.44
C SER A 56 1.33 17.64 -3.23
N HIS A 57 1.41 16.74 -2.27
CA HIS A 57 2.28 16.83 -1.10
C HIS A 57 3.61 16.15 -1.42
N SER A 58 4.68 16.93 -1.49
CA SER A 58 6.02 16.41 -1.78
C SER A 58 6.95 16.67 -0.59
N SER A 59 7.63 15.62 -0.15
CA SER A 59 8.67 15.70 0.87
C SER A 59 10.04 15.37 0.27
N THR A 60 11.10 15.93 0.79
CA THR A 60 12.49 15.57 0.47
C THR A 60 13.01 14.44 1.37
N THR A 61 12.33 14.17 2.45
CA THR A 61 12.64 13.14 3.44
C THR A 61 11.44 12.24 3.65
N THR A 62 11.66 11.07 4.20
CA THR A 62 10.58 10.17 4.64
C THR A 62 9.70 10.87 5.68
N ILE A 63 8.38 10.69 5.55
CA ILE A 63 7.40 11.13 6.55
C ILE A 63 7.32 10.03 7.61
N THR A 64 7.76 10.33 8.83
CA THR A 64 7.79 9.35 9.92
C THR A 64 6.51 9.42 10.74
N VAL A 65 5.78 8.30 10.79
CA VAL A 65 4.54 8.16 11.56
C VAL A 65 4.86 7.39 12.84
N ASP A 66 5.24 8.12 13.88
CA ASP A 66 5.71 7.60 15.17
C ASP A 66 4.74 7.85 16.34
N VAL A 67 3.54 8.34 16.03
CA VAL A 67 2.48 8.59 17.02
C VAL A 67 1.35 7.57 16.84
N ALA A 68 1.09 6.77 17.86
CA ALA A 68 0.07 5.73 17.81
C ALA A 68 -1.36 6.29 17.80
N GLY A 69 -2.27 5.58 17.12
CA GLY A 69 -3.70 5.89 17.14
C GLY A 69 -4.07 7.15 16.38
N ILE A 70 -3.34 7.48 15.31
CA ILE A 70 -3.65 8.64 14.45
C ILE A 70 -4.18 8.21 13.09
N THR A 71 -4.97 9.06 12.49
CA THR A 71 -5.44 8.92 11.10
C THR A 71 -4.79 9.98 10.22
N ILE A 72 -4.19 9.58 9.09
CA ILE A 72 -3.73 10.49 8.04
C ILE A 72 -4.60 10.24 6.81
N THR A 73 -5.39 11.23 6.43
CA THR A 73 -6.36 11.05 5.36
C THR A 73 -6.33 12.17 4.33
N GLY A 74 -6.41 11.79 3.05
CA GLY A 74 -6.79 12.72 2.01
C GLY A 74 -8.29 13.05 2.12
N MET A 75 -8.73 14.06 1.41
CA MET A 75 -10.17 14.36 1.35
C MET A 75 -10.85 13.36 0.38
N PRO A 76 -11.83 12.58 0.86
CA PRO A 76 -12.59 11.73 -0.02
C PRO A 76 -13.37 12.61 -1.01
N GLY A 77 -13.10 12.45 -2.29
CA GLY A 77 -13.76 13.27 -3.31
C GLY A 77 -13.53 12.76 -4.72
N GLY A 78 -14.57 12.23 -5.30
CA GLY A 78 -14.65 11.79 -6.67
C GLY A 78 -15.38 10.44 -6.80
N PRO A 79 -15.97 10.14 -7.96
CA PRO A 79 -16.61 8.86 -8.18
C PRO A 79 -15.59 7.73 -8.04
N ARG A 80 -15.94 6.73 -7.25
CA ARG A 80 -15.13 5.53 -6.95
C ARG A 80 -15.13 4.53 -8.12
N HIS A 81 -15.13 5.01 -9.37
CA HIS A 81 -15.17 4.14 -10.54
C HIS A 81 -13.78 3.60 -10.88
N MET A 82 -13.70 2.31 -11.20
CA MET A 82 -12.45 1.65 -11.65
C MET A 82 -11.82 2.39 -12.86
N ALA A 83 -12.63 2.86 -13.81
CA ALA A 83 -12.17 3.63 -14.96
C ALA A 83 -11.48 4.95 -14.58
N ASP A 84 -11.87 5.54 -13.47
CA ASP A 84 -11.25 6.77 -12.96
C ASP A 84 -9.90 6.49 -12.26
N ARG A 85 -9.69 5.25 -11.81
CA ARG A 85 -8.43 4.79 -11.22
C ARG A 85 -7.41 4.42 -12.30
N MET A 86 -7.87 3.98 -13.47
CA MET A 86 -7.03 3.47 -14.56
C MET A 86 -6.53 4.55 -15.53
N ALA A 87 -6.95 5.79 -15.42
CA ALA A 87 -6.47 6.85 -16.29
C ALA A 87 -4.97 7.07 -16.03
N ALA A 88 -4.15 6.62 -16.99
CA ALA A 88 -2.71 6.77 -16.96
C ALA A 88 -2.32 8.22 -16.61
N GLY A 89 -1.63 8.43 -15.51
CA GLY A 89 -1.15 9.73 -15.07
C GLY A 89 -2.20 10.67 -14.47
N GLY A 90 -3.46 10.24 -14.36
CA GLY A 90 -4.55 11.06 -13.84
C GLY A 90 -5.24 10.45 -12.65
N SER A 91 -4.57 10.34 -11.51
CA SER A 91 -5.29 10.01 -10.28
C SER A 91 -6.33 11.11 -10.02
N ARG A 92 -7.59 10.73 -9.99
CA ARG A 92 -8.66 11.62 -9.50
C ARG A 92 -8.72 11.64 -7.97
N MET A 93 -7.85 10.90 -7.30
CA MET A 93 -7.54 11.21 -5.91
C MET A 93 -6.99 12.63 -5.87
N ARG A 94 -7.69 13.51 -5.24
CA ARG A 94 -7.31 14.93 -5.18
C ARG A 94 -6.06 15.17 -4.37
N THR A 95 -5.69 14.22 -3.54
CA THR A 95 -4.51 14.28 -2.66
C THR A 95 -3.49 13.25 -3.12
N SER A 96 -2.31 13.70 -3.50
CA SER A 96 -1.17 12.85 -3.85
C SER A 96 -0.02 13.11 -2.87
N VAL A 97 0.66 12.04 -2.45
CA VAL A 97 1.83 12.14 -1.56
C VAL A 97 3.00 11.42 -2.20
N THR A 98 4.14 12.07 -2.25
CA THR A 98 5.37 11.55 -2.86
C THR A 98 6.60 12.05 -2.10
N THR A 99 7.72 11.37 -2.30
CA THR A 99 9.05 11.91 -1.98
C THR A 99 9.75 12.32 -3.26
N SER A 100 10.67 13.28 -3.18
CA SER A 100 11.48 13.72 -4.32
C SER A 100 12.87 13.11 -4.34
N THR A 101 13.25 12.36 -3.31
CA THR A 101 14.57 11.75 -3.16
C THR A 101 14.49 10.26 -3.41
N ALA A 102 15.34 9.74 -4.30
CA ALA A 102 15.42 8.31 -4.59
C ALA A 102 15.71 7.49 -3.33
N SER A 103 15.20 6.26 -3.27
CA SER A 103 15.33 5.33 -2.14
C SER A 103 14.85 5.88 -0.80
N THR A 104 13.92 6.83 -0.85
CA THR A 104 13.30 7.44 0.34
C THR A 104 11.84 7.10 0.36
N ASP A 105 11.41 6.34 1.36
CA ASP A 105 10.01 5.93 1.54
C ASP A 105 9.09 7.13 1.69
N VAL A 106 7.84 7.03 1.22
CA VAL A 106 6.88 8.11 1.40
C VAL A 106 6.48 8.20 2.86
N PHE A 107 6.01 7.07 3.42
CA PHE A 107 5.72 6.95 4.85
C PHE A 107 6.57 5.84 5.47
N THR A 108 7.15 6.11 6.62
CA THR A 108 7.67 5.07 7.53
C THR A 108 6.82 5.06 8.78
N VAL A 109 6.06 3.97 8.98
CA VAL A 109 5.18 3.81 10.13
C VAL A 109 5.90 3.00 11.18
N THR A 110 6.06 3.58 12.37
CA THR A 110 6.73 2.95 13.52
C THR A 110 5.84 2.84 14.75
N ALA A 111 4.60 3.29 14.63
CA ALA A 111 3.62 3.27 15.72
C ALA A 111 2.41 2.39 15.36
N ALA A 112 1.78 1.82 16.37
CA ALA A 112 0.59 1.00 16.22
C ALA A 112 -0.69 1.84 16.02
N ASP A 113 -1.76 1.18 15.54
CA ASP A 113 -3.10 1.78 15.40
C ASP A 113 -3.11 3.01 14.46
N VAL A 114 -2.30 2.99 13.40
CA VAL A 114 -2.24 4.07 12.41
C VAL A 114 -3.19 3.77 11.26
N GLU A 115 -3.94 4.77 10.84
CA GLU A 115 -4.80 4.72 9.65
C GLU A 115 -4.27 5.65 8.55
N ILE A 116 -4.14 5.13 7.31
CA ILE A 116 -3.75 5.88 6.11
C ILE A 116 -4.82 5.68 5.04
N ALA A 117 -5.47 6.76 4.60
CA ALA A 117 -6.64 6.63 3.75
C ALA A 117 -6.79 7.75 2.69
N TYR A 118 -7.52 7.44 1.61
CA TYR A 118 -8.00 8.38 0.59
C TYR A 118 -6.91 9.20 -0.09
N MET A 119 -5.76 8.59 -0.41
CA MET A 119 -4.68 9.28 -1.07
C MET A 119 -4.05 8.48 -2.20
N HIS A 120 -3.38 9.19 -3.08
CA HIS A 120 -2.58 8.64 -4.17
C HIS A 120 -1.12 8.66 -3.74
N LEU A 121 -0.54 7.49 -3.57
CA LEU A 121 0.83 7.30 -3.14
C LEU A 121 1.73 7.02 -4.34
N VAL A 122 2.79 7.82 -4.48
CA VAL A 122 3.72 7.74 -5.60
C VAL A 122 5.14 7.55 -5.04
N PRO A 123 5.55 6.32 -4.77
CA PRO A 123 6.92 6.05 -4.34
C PRO A 123 7.90 6.32 -5.49
N VAL A 124 9.10 6.72 -5.14
CA VAL A 124 10.23 6.88 -6.07
C VAL A 124 11.03 5.58 -6.18
N ALA A 125 11.92 5.52 -7.17
CA ALA A 125 12.74 4.33 -7.41
C ALA A 125 13.49 3.86 -6.16
N GLY A 126 13.37 2.57 -5.85
CA GLY A 126 14.04 1.92 -4.72
C GLY A 126 13.44 2.21 -3.34
N ALA A 127 12.21 2.72 -3.29
CA ALA A 127 11.52 3.10 -2.07
C ALA A 127 10.17 2.37 -1.93
N ALA A 128 9.61 2.36 -0.72
CA ALA A 128 8.24 1.97 -0.48
C ALA A 128 7.30 3.19 -0.42
N ALA A 129 6.05 3.02 -0.82
CA ALA A 129 5.05 4.02 -0.52
C ALA A 129 4.72 4.03 0.99
N ILE A 130 4.64 2.86 1.60
CA ILE A 130 4.52 2.70 3.05
C ILE A 130 5.50 1.62 3.50
N SER A 131 6.40 1.97 4.39
CA SER A 131 7.30 1.04 5.09
C SER A 131 6.81 0.91 6.54
N ALA A 132 6.27 -0.25 6.90
CA ALA A 132 5.68 -0.49 8.22
C ALA A 132 6.64 -1.33 9.06
N SER A 133 7.23 -0.73 10.10
CA SER A 133 8.12 -1.45 11.00
C SER A 133 7.35 -2.52 11.79
N ASN A 134 8.09 -3.40 12.44
CA ASN A 134 7.54 -4.45 13.30
C ASN A 134 6.83 -3.96 14.58
N THR A 135 6.70 -2.67 14.76
CA THR A 135 5.91 -2.04 15.83
C THR A 135 4.66 -1.34 15.30
N ALA A 136 4.44 -1.41 13.98
CA ALA A 136 3.29 -0.83 13.31
C ALA A 136 2.09 -1.80 13.28
N ASP A 137 1.77 -2.39 14.43
CA ASP A 137 0.61 -3.29 14.56
C ASP A 137 -0.70 -2.58 14.28
N ARG A 138 -1.65 -3.31 13.73
CA ARG A 138 -2.99 -2.81 13.39
C ARG A 138 -2.95 -1.58 12.47
N LEU A 139 -1.96 -1.57 11.55
CA LEU A 139 -1.93 -0.58 10.47
C LEU A 139 -3.15 -0.78 9.57
N TYR A 140 -3.93 0.26 9.38
CA TYR A 140 -5.09 0.24 8.50
C TYR A 140 -4.85 1.15 7.29
N VAL A 141 -4.68 0.53 6.10
CA VAL A 141 -4.52 1.24 4.83
C VAL A 141 -5.73 0.99 3.95
N HIS A 142 -6.46 2.03 3.60
CA HIS A 142 -7.65 1.80 2.80
C HIS A 142 -7.99 2.94 1.83
N ASP A 143 -8.75 2.60 0.80
CA ASP A 143 -9.18 3.57 -0.23
C ASP A 143 -8.01 4.36 -0.85
N CYS A 144 -6.82 3.76 -0.91
CA CYS A 144 -5.62 4.36 -1.48
C CYS A 144 -5.34 3.86 -2.89
N THR A 145 -4.61 4.66 -3.66
CA THR A 145 -4.04 4.23 -4.94
C THR A 145 -2.53 4.33 -4.90
N PHE A 146 -1.85 3.30 -5.42
CA PHE A 146 -0.41 3.23 -5.49
C PHE A 146 0.03 3.29 -6.95
N ASN A 147 0.86 4.26 -7.30
CA ASN A 147 1.44 4.36 -8.63
C ASN A 147 2.91 3.94 -8.57
N MET A 148 3.20 2.73 -9.02
CA MET A 148 4.53 2.12 -8.99
C MET A 148 5.19 2.16 -10.38
N THR A 149 4.91 3.19 -11.17
CA THR A 149 5.47 3.38 -12.51
C THR A 149 6.82 4.08 -12.44
N THR A 150 7.88 3.38 -12.10
CA THR A 150 9.22 3.97 -12.12
C THR A 150 10.02 3.42 -13.28
N ALA A 151 10.52 4.30 -14.12
CA ALA A 151 11.26 3.99 -15.36
C ALA A 151 12.69 3.43 -15.12
N THR A 152 13.03 2.99 -13.92
CA THR A 152 14.36 2.48 -13.59
C THR A 152 14.25 1.08 -12.98
N ASN A 153 15.17 0.19 -13.33
CA ASN A 153 15.25 -1.20 -12.87
C ASN A 153 15.46 -1.35 -11.32
N THR A 154 14.97 -0.43 -10.54
CA THR A 154 15.10 -0.46 -9.09
C THR A 154 13.73 -0.79 -8.50
N ALA A 155 13.64 -1.91 -7.81
CA ALA A 155 12.40 -2.37 -7.20
C ALA A 155 11.78 -1.28 -6.32
N THR A 156 10.50 -1.02 -6.56
CA THR A 156 9.68 -0.08 -5.79
C THR A 156 8.57 -0.87 -5.15
N PHE A 157 8.28 -0.60 -3.90
CA PHE A 157 7.26 -1.33 -3.17
C PHE A 157 6.02 -0.46 -2.93
N GLY A 158 4.85 -1.07 -2.96
CA GLY A 158 3.64 -0.40 -2.51
C GLY A 158 3.64 -0.31 -0.98
N ILE A 159 3.49 -1.45 -0.30
CA ILE A 159 3.59 -1.56 1.15
C ILE A 159 4.67 -2.58 1.48
N SER A 160 5.62 -2.20 2.32
CA SER A 160 6.70 -3.08 2.78
C SER A 160 6.63 -3.25 4.29
N PHE A 161 6.67 -4.49 4.74
CA PHE A 161 6.87 -4.89 6.12
C PHE A 161 8.30 -5.43 6.23
N PRO A 162 9.29 -4.57 6.51
CA PRO A 162 10.69 -4.95 6.52
C PRO A 162 11.02 -5.87 7.69
N LEU A 163 12.10 -6.62 7.55
CA LEU A 163 12.66 -7.42 8.63
C LEU A 163 13.01 -6.51 9.81
N GLY A 164 12.40 -6.73 10.94
CA GLY A 164 12.80 -6.07 12.19
C GLY A 164 14.17 -6.54 12.64
N THR A 165 14.84 -5.75 13.44
CA THR A 165 16.16 -6.10 14.04
C THR A 165 16.09 -7.20 15.12
N GLY A 166 14.90 -7.78 15.35
CA GLY A 166 14.66 -8.88 16.29
C GLY A 166 13.74 -9.93 15.68
N THR A 167 14.08 -11.19 15.87
CA THR A 167 13.39 -12.36 15.27
C THR A 167 12.02 -12.68 15.87
N THR A 168 11.45 -11.84 16.73
CA THR A 168 10.27 -12.19 17.55
C THR A 168 9.13 -11.19 17.50
N THR A 169 9.23 -10.12 16.74
CA THR A 169 8.16 -9.14 16.62
C THR A 169 7.59 -9.16 15.21
N ALA A 170 6.29 -9.35 15.13
CA ALA A 170 5.52 -9.43 13.90
C ALA A 170 4.74 -8.13 13.71
N ASN A 171 4.32 -7.85 12.48
CA ASN A 171 3.22 -6.94 12.24
C ASN A 171 1.92 -7.70 12.44
N ASP A 172 1.16 -7.34 13.45
CA ASP A 172 -0.05 -8.04 13.83
C ASP A 172 -1.30 -7.28 13.39
N ASP A 173 -2.31 -8.03 12.93
CA ASP A 173 -3.67 -7.57 12.67
C ASP A 173 -3.80 -6.36 11.73
N SER A 174 -2.82 -6.14 10.84
CA SER A 174 -2.88 -5.06 9.86
C SER A 174 -3.89 -5.35 8.76
N VAL A 175 -4.60 -4.32 8.29
CA VAL A 175 -5.63 -4.44 7.26
C VAL A 175 -5.33 -3.51 6.09
N ILE A 176 -5.29 -4.09 4.88
CA ILE A 176 -5.14 -3.38 3.62
C ILE A 176 -6.42 -3.61 2.82
N ARG A 177 -7.19 -2.56 2.56
CA ARG A 177 -8.52 -2.73 2.00
C ARG A 177 -8.86 -1.71 0.92
N ASN A 178 -9.61 -2.16 -0.10
CA ASN A 178 -10.12 -1.29 -1.17
C ASN A 178 -9.05 -0.40 -1.80
N CYS A 179 -7.86 -0.96 -1.97
CA CYS A 179 -6.71 -0.29 -2.56
C CYS A 179 -6.52 -0.69 -4.02
N TYR A 180 -5.83 0.17 -4.77
CA TYR A 180 -5.54 -0.07 -6.18
C TYR A 180 -4.06 0.17 -6.47
N TRP A 181 -3.39 -0.83 -7.01
CA TRP A 181 -2.00 -0.72 -7.48
C TRP A 181 -1.97 -0.65 -9.00
N TYR A 182 -1.28 0.36 -9.52
CA TYR A 182 -0.94 0.48 -10.93
C TYR A 182 0.56 0.33 -11.10
N VAL A 183 0.95 -0.66 -11.90
CA VAL A 183 2.34 -0.98 -12.19
C VAL A 183 2.54 -1.00 -13.69
N SER A 184 3.59 -0.36 -14.21
CA SER A 184 3.92 -0.45 -15.64
C SER A 184 5.22 -1.20 -15.90
N ASP A 185 6.29 -0.89 -15.21
CA ASP A 185 7.62 -1.43 -15.49
C ASP A 185 8.41 -1.70 -14.19
N ASN A 186 7.72 -1.89 -13.08
CA ASN A 186 8.34 -2.16 -11.79
C ASN A 186 8.55 -3.66 -11.57
N GLN A 187 9.61 -4.01 -10.88
CA GLN A 187 9.95 -5.40 -10.52
C GLN A 187 9.81 -5.69 -9.01
N GLY A 188 9.32 -4.74 -8.24
CA GLY A 188 9.07 -4.96 -6.82
C GLY A 188 7.60 -5.29 -6.52
N PRO A 189 7.32 -6.07 -5.47
CA PRO A 189 5.96 -6.44 -5.10
C PRO A 189 5.11 -5.24 -4.68
N ALA A 190 3.80 -5.36 -4.90
CA ALA A 190 2.82 -4.41 -4.38
C ALA A 190 2.81 -4.43 -2.86
N ILE A 191 2.86 -5.63 -2.29
CA ILE A 191 2.93 -5.85 -0.85
C ILE A 191 4.05 -6.84 -0.59
N ARG A 192 5.01 -6.43 0.23
CA ARG A 192 6.14 -7.25 0.62
C ARG A 192 6.21 -7.43 2.12
N ALA A 193 6.18 -8.65 2.57
CA ALA A 193 6.44 -9.02 3.95
C ALA A 193 7.78 -9.75 4.05
N ALA A 194 8.86 -9.00 4.17
CA ALA A 194 10.17 -9.54 4.53
C ALA A 194 10.29 -9.77 6.04
N GLY A 195 9.39 -9.19 6.84
CA GLY A 195 9.17 -9.46 8.24
C GLY A 195 7.98 -10.39 8.47
N THR A 196 7.78 -10.86 9.70
CA THR A 196 6.65 -11.70 10.07
C THR A 196 5.34 -10.92 10.00
N MET A 197 4.32 -11.49 9.37
CA MET A 197 2.94 -10.99 9.36
C MET A 197 2.02 -11.99 10.07
N ILE A 198 1.22 -11.54 11.02
CA ILE A 198 0.28 -12.40 11.76
C ILE A 198 -1.11 -11.78 11.76
N GLY A 199 -2.12 -12.56 11.34
CA GLY A 199 -3.51 -12.12 11.37
C GLY A 199 -3.86 -10.99 10.41
N CYS A 200 -2.98 -10.66 9.45
CA CYS A 200 -3.18 -9.54 8.55
C CYS A 200 -4.19 -9.87 7.45
N SER A 201 -4.91 -8.86 6.97
CA SER A 201 -5.89 -9.00 5.91
C SER A 201 -5.59 -8.07 4.73
N ILE A 202 -5.66 -8.63 3.51
CA ILE A 202 -5.64 -7.88 2.25
C ILE A 202 -6.98 -8.13 1.56
N GLU A 203 -7.79 -7.08 1.40
CA GLU A 203 -9.19 -7.24 1.03
C GLU A 203 -9.63 -6.31 -0.10
N SER A 204 -10.52 -6.80 -0.96
CA SER A 204 -11.24 -5.99 -1.96
C SER A 204 -10.31 -5.06 -2.75
N SER A 205 -9.13 -5.54 -3.07
CA SER A 205 -8.06 -4.74 -3.66
C SER A 205 -7.75 -5.20 -5.07
N THR A 206 -7.26 -4.27 -5.90
CA THR A 206 -6.96 -4.55 -7.31
C THR A 206 -5.49 -4.30 -7.58
N PHE A 207 -4.83 -5.29 -8.18
CA PHE A 207 -3.46 -5.24 -8.65
C PHE A 207 -3.46 -5.23 -10.17
N TYR A 208 -3.07 -4.11 -10.77
CA TYR A 208 -3.16 -3.91 -12.21
C TYR A 208 -1.79 -3.71 -12.84
N LEU A 209 -1.42 -4.61 -13.74
CA LEU A 209 -0.24 -4.52 -14.57
C LEU A 209 -0.58 -3.91 -15.93
N GLY A 210 -0.15 -2.67 -16.15
CA GLY A 210 -0.37 -1.92 -17.39
C GLY A 210 0.83 -1.86 -18.32
N GLY A 211 1.97 -2.41 -17.92
CA GLY A 211 3.22 -2.40 -18.68
C GLY A 211 3.43 -3.62 -19.55
N THR A 212 4.62 -3.72 -20.12
CA THR A 212 5.06 -4.85 -20.96
C THR A 212 6.09 -5.75 -20.26
N THR A 213 6.60 -5.33 -19.12
CA THR A 213 7.50 -6.11 -18.28
C THR A 213 6.67 -7.02 -17.37
N ALA A 214 7.07 -8.26 -17.22
CA ALA A 214 6.42 -9.16 -16.27
C ALA A 214 6.50 -8.58 -14.85
N TRP A 215 5.45 -8.76 -14.09
CA TRP A 215 5.45 -8.49 -12.66
C TRP A 215 5.70 -9.80 -11.95
N ASP A 216 6.83 -9.92 -11.29
CA ASP A 216 7.27 -11.18 -10.71
C ASP A 216 6.35 -11.55 -9.56
N ASP A 217 6.57 -11.07 -8.38
CA ASP A 217 5.71 -11.32 -7.23
C ASP A 217 4.81 -10.12 -6.96
N VAL A 218 3.51 -10.32 -6.85
CA VAL A 218 2.59 -9.22 -6.57
C VAL A 218 2.41 -9.03 -5.07
N ILE A 219 2.16 -10.13 -4.34
CA ILE A 219 2.15 -10.18 -2.88
C ILE A 219 3.19 -11.21 -2.45
N GLU A 220 4.23 -10.76 -1.76
CA GLU A 220 5.36 -11.56 -1.30
C GLU A 220 5.32 -11.68 0.23
N ILE A 221 5.17 -12.89 0.76
CA ILE A 221 5.20 -13.20 2.21
C ILE A 221 6.23 -14.29 2.43
N THR A 222 7.49 -13.91 2.60
CA THR A 222 8.63 -14.83 2.54
C THR A 222 9.24 -15.18 3.89
N LEU A 223 8.79 -14.58 5.00
CA LEU A 223 9.38 -14.88 6.30
C LEU A 223 8.64 -15.98 7.05
N ALA A 224 9.42 -16.94 7.56
CA ALA A 224 8.95 -17.97 8.46
C ALA A 224 8.28 -17.39 9.70
N GLY A 225 7.17 -17.99 10.13
CA GLY A 225 6.37 -17.53 11.27
C GLY A 225 5.22 -16.59 10.88
N SER A 226 5.10 -16.23 9.61
CA SER A 226 3.88 -15.56 9.12
C SER A 226 2.70 -16.54 9.16
N MET A 227 1.59 -16.15 9.79
CA MET A 227 0.45 -17.05 10.00
C MET A 227 -0.88 -16.32 10.06
N GLY A 228 -1.96 -17.03 9.73
CA GLY A 228 -3.32 -16.52 9.85
C GLY A 228 -3.63 -15.34 8.94
N ASN A 229 -2.89 -15.17 7.84
CA ASN A 229 -3.11 -14.06 6.92
C ASN A 229 -4.25 -14.39 5.94
N HIS A 230 -5.04 -13.39 5.60
CA HIS A 230 -6.18 -13.52 4.72
C HIS A 230 -6.05 -12.59 3.51
N ILE A 231 -6.14 -13.15 2.30
CA ILE A 231 -6.20 -12.41 1.04
C ILE A 231 -7.56 -12.72 0.41
N ARG A 232 -8.45 -11.73 0.35
CA ARG A 232 -9.82 -12.00 -0.07
C ARG A 232 -10.41 -10.94 -0.99
N ASP A 233 -11.25 -11.40 -1.92
CA ASP A 233 -11.95 -10.51 -2.85
C ASP A 233 -10.98 -9.61 -3.64
N CYS A 234 -9.81 -10.14 -4.02
CA CYS A 234 -8.77 -9.40 -4.72
C CYS A 234 -8.74 -9.76 -6.21
N ASP A 235 -8.52 -8.75 -7.03
CA ASP A 235 -8.40 -8.88 -8.48
C ASP A 235 -6.97 -8.65 -8.94
N PHE A 236 -6.38 -9.61 -9.62
CA PHE A 236 -5.09 -9.49 -10.29
C PHE A 236 -5.35 -9.37 -11.79
N ILE A 237 -4.97 -8.27 -12.40
CA ILE A 237 -5.36 -7.92 -13.77
C ILE A 237 -4.13 -7.54 -14.59
N THR A 238 -3.97 -8.14 -15.77
CA THR A 238 -2.95 -7.78 -16.76
C THR A 238 -3.57 -7.14 -17.98
N GLN A 239 -2.92 -6.08 -18.52
CA GLN A 239 -3.33 -5.44 -19.75
C GLN A 239 -2.63 -6.10 -20.95
N GLY A 240 -3.34 -6.95 -21.69
CA GLY A 240 -2.88 -7.45 -22.97
C GLY A 240 -2.34 -8.88 -22.97
N SER A 241 -2.18 -9.44 -24.19
CA SER A 241 -1.65 -10.77 -24.38
C SER A 241 -0.12 -10.74 -24.35
N GLY A 242 0.48 -11.44 -23.42
CA GLY A 242 1.94 -11.66 -23.36
C GLY A 242 2.64 -10.98 -22.18
N THR A 243 1.95 -10.14 -21.42
CA THR A 243 2.45 -9.65 -20.14
C THR A 243 1.83 -10.45 -19.01
N VAL A 244 2.63 -11.01 -18.15
CA VAL A 244 2.19 -11.92 -17.10
C VAL A 244 2.56 -11.37 -15.73
N MET A 245 1.76 -11.67 -14.73
CA MET A 245 2.17 -11.72 -13.35
C MET A 245 2.71 -13.13 -13.15
N THR A 246 3.98 -13.29 -12.78
CA THR A 246 4.58 -14.62 -12.61
C THR A 246 3.88 -15.31 -11.47
N ASP A 247 3.95 -14.74 -10.28
CA ASP A 247 3.27 -15.21 -9.09
C ASP A 247 2.39 -14.10 -8.50
N CYS A 248 1.09 -14.36 -8.40
CA CYS A 248 0.20 -13.37 -7.82
C CYS A 248 0.38 -13.30 -6.30
N ILE A 249 0.64 -14.45 -5.67
CA ILE A 249 0.90 -14.56 -4.24
C ILE A 249 2.05 -15.55 -4.03
N ASP A 250 3.19 -15.06 -3.57
CA ASP A 250 4.36 -15.86 -3.19
C ASP A 250 4.44 -15.99 -1.66
N VAL A 251 4.50 -17.25 -1.19
CA VAL A 251 4.70 -17.60 0.24
C VAL A 251 5.85 -18.59 0.42
N THR A 252 6.85 -18.55 -0.46
CA THR A 252 7.92 -19.55 -0.51
C THR A 252 8.82 -19.58 0.71
N GLY A 253 8.95 -18.50 1.44
CA GLY A 253 9.74 -18.44 2.67
C GLY A 253 8.99 -18.82 3.94
N ALA A 254 7.67 -18.89 3.88
CA ALA A 254 6.83 -19.17 5.05
C ALA A 254 6.95 -20.65 5.44
N THR A 255 7.75 -20.94 6.45
CA THR A 255 7.81 -22.28 7.07
C THR A 255 6.98 -22.28 8.32
N THR A 256 5.95 -23.10 8.37
CA THR A 256 5.17 -23.57 9.52
C THR A 256 3.90 -22.79 9.93
N ASP A 257 2.86 -23.58 10.08
CA ASP A 257 1.74 -23.54 11.01
C ASP A 257 0.80 -22.32 10.98
N GLY A 258 -0.20 -22.38 10.15
CA GLY A 258 -1.34 -21.50 10.23
C GLY A 258 -1.63 -20.70 8.96
N GLY A 259 -0.95 -21.01 7.90
CA GLY A 259 -1.29 -20.74 6.49
C GLY A 259 -1.73 -19.33 6.12
N THR A 260 -1.40 -18.96 4.92
CA THR A 260 -2.03 -17.84 4.22
C THR A 260 -3.29 -18.36 3.51
N GLN A 261 -4.42 -17.69 3.70
CA GLN A 261 -5.69 -18.08 3.08
C GLN A 261 -6.05 -17.09 1.97
N ALA A 262 -6.28 -17.60 0.77
CA ALA A 262 -6.87 -16.82 -0.31
C ALA A 262 -8.32 -17.26 -0.56
N TYR A 263 -9.20 -16.28 -0.65
CA TYR A 263 -10.63 -16.53 -0.84
C TYR A 263 -11.22 -15.56 -1.87
N ARG A 264 -11.94 -16.10 -2.84
CA ARG A 264 -12.58 -15.36 -3.92
C ARG A 264 -11.65 -14.38 -4.65
N CYS A 265 -10.42 -14.81 -4.92
CA CYS A 265 -9.47 -14.02 -5.70
C CYS A 265 -9.56 -14.39 -7.18
N TYR A 266 -9.36 -13.40 -8.05
CA TYR A 266 -9.26 -13.58 -9.49
C TYR A 266 -7.82 -13.48 -9.92
N PHE A 267 -7.31 -14.51 -10.63
CA PHE A 267 -5.95 -14.54 -11.18
C PHE A 267 -5.99 -14.52 -12.71
N PRO A 268 -5.12 -13.75 -13.37
CA PRO A 268 -5.09 -13.63 -14.81
C PRO A 268 -4.55 -14.90 -15.48
N ALA A 269 -4.86 -15.08 -16.77
CA ALA A 269 -4.33 -16.18 -17.55
C ALA A 269 -2.81 -16.07 -17.70
N GLY A 270 -2.12 -17.22 -17.58
CA GLY A 270 -0.66 -17.32 -17.74
C GLY A 270 0.15 -16.92 -16.52
N SER A 271 -0.51 -16.63 -15.38
CA SER A 271 0.16 -16.51 -14.09
C SER A 271 0.07 -17.82 -13.32
N ASP A 272 1.05 -18.07 -12.45
CA ASP A 272 0.88 -18.98 -11.34
C ASP A 272 0.17 -18.21 -10.23
N GLY A 273 -1.07 -18.60 -9.91
CA GLY A 273 -1.87 -17.86 -8.90
C GLY A 273 -1.18 -17.83 -7.54
N PHE A 274 -0.43 -18.90 -7.24
CA PHE A 274 0.32 -19.07 -5.99
C PHE A 274 1.66 -19.75 -6.25
N GLU A 275 2.71 -19.24 -5.61
CA GLU A 275 3.92 -20.00 -5.36
C GLU A 275 4.04 -20.30 -3.87
N ALA A 276 4.33 -21.55 -3.53
CA ALA A 276 4.53 -22.00 -2.16
C ALA A 276 5.62 -23.05 -2.08
N THR A 277 6.43 -23.01 -1.02
CA THR A 277 7.31 -24.13 -0.69
C THR A 277 6.47 -25.32 -0.17
N ALA A 278 6.99 -26.53 -0.31
CA ALA A 278 6.32 -27.77 0.11
C ALA A 278 5.94 -27.83 1.61
N THR A 279 6.31 -26.82 2.39
CA THR A 279 6.03 -26.73 3.84
C THR A 279 5.15 -25.54 4.20
N ALA A 280 4.69 -24.76 3.20
CA ALA A 280 3.78 -23.64 3.43
C ALA A 280 2.34 -24.10 3.27
N ASP A 281 1.52 -23.91 4.30
CA ASP A 281 0.11 -24.17 4.24
C ASP A 281 -0.61 -23.01 3.55
N ILE A 282 -0.94 -23.17 2.27
CA ILE A 282 -1.83 -22.26 1.55
C ILE A 282 -3.20 -22.90 1.43
N TYR A 283 -4.20 -22.18 1.84
CA TYR A 283 -5.59 -22.55 1.61
C TYR A 283 -6.22 -21.60 0.59
N CYS A 284 -6.66 -22.17 -0.54
CA CYS A 284 -7.37 -21.40 -1.56
C CYS A 284 -8.79 -21.92 -1.71
N ALA A 285 -9.79 -21.05 -1.57
CA ALA A 285 -11.20 -21.39 -1.78
C ALA A 285 -11.88 -20.34 -2.66
N GLU A 286 -12.76 -20.83 -3.54
CA GLU A 286 -13.56 -20.00 -4.45
C GLU A 286 -12.72 -19.04 -5.33
N CYS A 287 -11.45 -19.35 -5.55
CA CYS A 287 -10.59 -18.58 -6.41
C CYS A 287 -10.79 -18.94 -7.88
N TYR A 288 -10.64 -17.97 -8.76
CA TYR A 288 -10.79 -18.15 -10.20
C TYR A 288 -9.48 -17.86 -10.91
N LEU A 289 -8.98 -18.84 -11.67
CA LEU A 289 -7.85 -18.67 -12.58
C LEU A 289 -8.37 -18.56 -14.01
N ALA A 290 -8.12 -17.44 -14.66
CA ALA A 290 -8.42 -17.26 -16.07
C ALA A 290 -7.43 -18.07 -16.92
N SER A 291 -7.69 -19.35 -17.14
CA SER A 291 -6.84 -20.21 -17.96
C SER A 291 -7.40 -20.36 -19.36
N THR A 292 -6.56 -20.24 -20.38
CA THR A 292 -6.87 -20.68 -21.76
C THR A 292 -6.64 -22.17 -21.95
N THR A 293 -5.99 -22.83 -21.00
CA THR A 293 -5.80 -24.28 -20.93
C THR A 293 -6.14 -24.71 -19.50
N SER A 294 -6.96 -25.74 -19.36
CA SER A 294 -7.47 -26.29 -18.10
C SER A 294 -6.35 -26.69 -17.11
N GLY A 295 -5.69 -25.70 -16.51
CA GLY A 295 -4.80 -25.88 -15.39
C GLY A 295 -5.60 -25.78 -14.09
N ALA A 296 -5.71 -26.87 -13.36
CA ALA A 296 -6.26 -26.84 -12.02
C ALA A 296 -5.33 -26.03 -11.13
N ILE A 297 -5.90 -25.20 -10.26
CA ILE A 297 -5.16 -24.67 -9.10
C ILE A 297 -4.76 -25.92 -8.30
N THR A 298 -3.51 -26.32 -8.41
CA THR A 298 -2.98 -27.44 -7.64
C THR A 298 -2.62 -26.94 -6.24
N GLY A 299 -3.64 -26.67 -5.42
CA GLY A 299 -3.48 -26.66 -3.99
C GLY A 299 -3.35 -28.12 -3.54
N SER A 300 -2.22 -28.51 -3.00
CA SER A 300 -2.11 -29.77 -2.27
C SER A 300 -2.99 -29.65 -1.03
N ALA A 301 -3.96 -30.58 -0.94
CA ALA A 301 -4.76 -30.80 0.25
C ALA A 301 -3.91 -31.37 1.40
#